data_cd65fea6513aed90f49106795b1cb228
#
_entry.id   cd65fea6513aed90f49106795b1cb228
#
_cell.length_a   1.000
_cell.length_b   1.000
_cell.length_c   1.000
_cell.angle_alpha   90.00
_cell.angle_beta   90.00
_cell.angle_gamma   90.00
#
_symmetry.space_group_name_H-M   'P 1'
#
loop_
_entity.id
_entity.type
_entity.pdbx_description
1 polymer ?
#
loop_
_entity_poly.entity_id
_entity_poly.type
_entity_poly.pdbx_seq_one_letter_code
_entity_poly.pdbx_strand_id
1 'polypeptide(L)'
;MCHDHTLVRGIFVPVIAANQRSVRLLPSILAADFARLGEQAREVAAAGADGLHIDVMDGMFVPNISIGIPVVDALRRTVDLPLDCHLMIVEPERYIDAFVAAGATHITVHVEACRHLHRTIQQIHALGITAGVALNPATPLTAIEDILPDLDLVLIMSVNPGFSGQTYIPGSTAKIVRLRRMLDECGLHHIELQVDGGISAANVADVVGAGATSIVAGTGVFNTRPISETIQAIRHAIQTRN
;
A
#
# COMPACT_ATOMS: atom_id res chain seq x y z
N MET A 1 15.71 -19.15 -4.35
CA MET A 1 16.71 -19.19 -5.45
C MET A 1 15.98 -18.81 -6.72
N CYS A 2 16.20 -17.57 -7.20
CA CYS A 2 15.60 -17.14 -8.48
C CYS A 2 16.17 -18.01 -9.60
N HIS A 3 15.34 -18.71 -10.33
CA HIS A 3 15.75 -19.53 -11.47
C HIS A 3 16.21 -18.65 -12.63
N ASP A 4 17.40 -18.98 -13.11
CA ASP A 4 18.12 -18.39 -14.24
C ASP A 4 17.31 -18.53 -15.53
N HIS A 5 16.75 -17.47 -16.06
CA HIS A 5 16.18 -17.40 -17.40
C HIS A 5 16.99 -16.51 -18.32
N THR A 6 17.88 -17.21 -19.04
CA THR A 6 18.35 -16.93 -20.40
C THR A 6 18.98 -15.57 -20.71
N LEU A 7 20.28 -15.62 -20.92
CA LEU A 7 21.13 -14.66 -21.65
C LEU A 7 20.49 -14.14 -22.93
N VAL A 8 20.13 -12.87 -22.97
CA VAL A 8 20.02 -12.08 -24.21
C VAL A 8 20.96 -10.87 -24.10
N ARG A 9 21.88 -10.82 -25.05
CA ARG A 9 22.92 -9.88 -25.38
C ARG A 9 22.75 -8.44 -24.86
N GLY A 10 23.75 -8.00 -24.10
CA GLY A 10 24.43 -6.72 -24.11
C GLY A 10 23.65 -5.46 -24.49
N ILE A 11 22.80 -4.96 -23.60
CA ILE A 11 22.54 -3.53 -23.50
C ILE A 11 22.91 -3.17 -22.05
N PHE A 12 23.96 -2.36 -21.90
CA PHE A 12 24.34 -1.77 -20.63
C PHE A 12 23.24 -0.76 -20.26
N VAL A 13 22.20 -1.21 -19.57
CA VAL A 13 21.26 -0.29 -18.92
C VAL A 13 21.99 0.23 -17.68
N PRO A 14 22.24 1.55 -17.59
CA PRO A 14 22.87 2.08 -16.39
C PRO A 14 22.00 1.71 -15.20
N VAL A 15 22.60 1.08 -14.19
CA VAL A 15 21.99 0.91 -12.87
C VAL A 15 21.67 2.32 -12.39
N ILE A 16 20.40 2.72 -12.50
CA ILE A 16 19.91 3.96 -11.91
C ILE A 16 20.10 3.74 -10.41
N ALA A 17 21.02 4.54 -9.87
CA ALA A 17 21.31 4.51 -8.44
C ALA A 17 19.99 4.52 -7.66
N ALA A 18 19.90 3.71 -6.60
CA ALA A 18 18.72 3.48 -5.75
C ALA A 18 18.12 4.77 -5.12
N ASN A 19 18.64 5.95 -5.44
CA ASN A 19 18.45 7.22 -4.75
C ASN A 19 17.45 8.20 -5.40
N GLN A 20 16.60 7.81 -6.36
CA GLN A 20 15.65 8.75 -6.99
C GLN A 20 14.25 8.19 -7.22
N ARG A 21 13.78 7.23 -6.43
CA ARG A 21 12.36 6.89 -6.47
C ARG A 21 11.59 7.92 -5.64
N SER A 22 10.69 8.68 -6.26
CA SER A 22 9.76 9.50 -5.50
C SER A 22 8.89 8.60 -4.61
N VAL A 23 8.96 8.81 -3.30
CA VAL A 23 8.14 8.05 -2.34
C VAL A 23 6.70 8.53 -2.43
N ARG A 24 5.77 7.60 -2.67
CA ARG A 24 4.33 7.88 -2.68
C ARG A 24 3.79 7.99 -1.26
N LEU A 25 2.89 8.93 -1.05
CA LEU A 25 2.15 9.10 0.21
C LEU A 25 0.65 8.95 -0.06
N LEU A 26 0.05 7.94 0.56
CA LEU A 26 -1.36 7.60 0.45
C LEU A 26 -2.03 7.72 1.84
N PRO A 27 -2.71 8.84 2.13
CA PRO A 27 -3.49 8.95 3.37
C PRO A 27 -4.59 7.89 3.44
N SER A 28 -4.64 7.13 4.57
CA SER A 28 -5.73 6.17 4.82
C SER A 28 -6.95 6.89 5.36
N ILE A 29 -8.03 6.83 4.61
CA ILE A 29 -9.31 7.45 4.97
C ILE A 29 -10.00 6.78 6.17
N LEU A 30 -9.50 5.63 6.63
CA LEU A 30 -9.99 4.98 7.84
C LEU A 30 -9.89 5.89 9.08
N ALA A 31 -8.95 6.83 9.08
CA ALA A 31 -8.75 7.81 10.16
C ALA A 31 -9.44 9.16 9.91
N ALA A 32 -10.13 9.32 8.78
CA ALA A 32 -10.84 10.55 8.43
C ALA A 32 -12.14 10.71 9.23
N ASP A 33 -12.67 11.93 9.25
CA ASP A 33 -14.03 12.20 9.71
C ASP A 33 -15.03 11.77 8.62
N PHE A 34 -15.72 10.66 8.83
CA PHE A 34 -16.68 10.12 7.85
C PHE A 34 -17.86 11.06 7.56
N ALA A 35 -18.22 11.95 8.50
CA ALA A 35 -19.23 12.98 8.25
C ALA A 35 -18.75 14.04 7.24
N ARG A 36 -17.44 14.17 7.04
CA ARG A 36 -16.78 15.14 6.15
C ARG A 36 -15.85 14.47 5.12
N LEU A 37 -16.05 13.18 4.86
CA LEU A 37 -15.10 12.38 4.09
C LEU A 37 -14.76 12.98 2.71
N GLY A 38 -15.77 13.41 1.95
CA GLY A 38 -15.56 14.03 0.64
C GLY A 38 -14.82 15.37 0.70
N GLU A 39 -15.03 16.16 1.75
CA GLU A 39 -14.31 17.41 2.00
C GLU A 39 -12.83 17.11 2.29
N GLN A 40 -12.56 16.22 3.26
CA GLN A 40 -11.20 15.84 3.63
C GLN A 40 -10.44 15.14 2.49
N ALA A 41 -11.13 14.37 1.64
CA ALA A 41 -10.51 13.79 0.44
C ALA A 41 -10.01 14.89 -0.52
N ARG A 42 -10.78 15.97 -0.72
CA ARG A 42 -10.33 17.12 -1.53
C ARG A 42 -9.18 17.88 -0.85
N GLU A 43 -9.20 18.04 0.46
CA GLU A 43 -8.08 18.65 1.21
C GLU A 43 -6.79 17.84 1.05
N VAL A 44 -6.87 16.51 1.13
CA VAL A 44 -5.77 15.57 0.89
C VAL A 44 -5.22 15.73 -0.54
N ALA A 45 -6.10 15.77 -1.54
CA ALA A 45 -5.71 15.96 -2.94
C ALA A 45 -5.01 17.31 -3.15
N ALA A 46 -5.57 18.39 -2.61
CA ALA A 46 -5.00 19.74 -2.69
C ALA A 46 -3.64 19.86 -1.96
N ALA A 47 -3.42 19.07 -0.90
CA ALA A 47 -2.17 19.02 -0.15
C ALA A 47 -1.06 18.20 -0.86
N GLY A 48 -1.35 17.57 -2.01
CA GLY A 48 -0.36 16.88 -2.84
C GLY A 48 -0.11 15.42 -2.43
N ALA A 49 -1.12 14.72 -1.94
CA ALA A 49 -1.06 13.26 -1.80
C ALA A 49 -1.06 12.57 -3.17
N ASP A 50 -0.47 11.37 -3.26
CA ASP A 50 -0.34 10.61 -4.52
C ASP A 50 -1.51 9.64 -4.76
N GLY A 51 -2.38 9.46 -3.79
CA GLY A 51 -3.57 8.60 -3.83
C GLY A 51 -4.30 8.62 -2.49
N LEU A 52 -5.42 7.91 -2.43
CA LEU A 52 -6.15 7.61 -1.20
C LEU A 52 -6.05 6.11 -0.91
N HIS A 53 -5.72 5.75 0.33
CA HIS A 53 -5.76 4.36 0.80
C HIS A 53 -7.09 4.08 1.49
N ILE A 54 -7.72 2.96 1.10
CA ILE A 54 -9.09 2.62 1.48
C ILE A 54 -9.09 1.24 2.15
N ASP A 55 -9.12 1.23 3.48
CA ASP A 55 -9.11 0.03 4.30
C ASP A 55 -10.51 -0.59 4.41
N VAL A 56 -10.75 -1.67 3.67
CA VAL A 56 -12.02 -2.40 3.64
C VAL A 56 -11.96 -3.59 4.59
N MET A 57 -12.88 -3.65 5.55
CA MET A 57 -12.93 -4.65 6.61
C MET A 57 -14.32 -5.25 6.73
N ASP A 58 -14.41 -6.57 6.91
CA ASP A 58 -15.65 -7.36 6.92
C ASP A 58 -16.08 -7.90 8.29
N GLY A 59 -15.28 -7.68 9.33
CA GLY A 59 -15.53 -8.24 10.65
C GLY A 59 -15.22 -9.74 10.79
N MET A 60 -14.67 -10.36 9.74
CA MET A 60 -14.33 -11.79 9.71
C MET A 60 -12.81 -11.99 9.61
N PHE A 61 -12.15 -11.37 8.62
CA PHE A 61 -10.69 -11.39 8.50
C PHE A 61 -10.03 -10.56 9.60
N VAL A 62 -10.63 -9.42 9.94
CA VAL A 62 -10.24 -8.55 11.06
C VAL A 62 -11.44 -8.29 11.97
N PRO A 63 -11.24 -8.01 13.29
CA PRO A 63 -12.33 -7.84 14.25
C PRO A 63 -12.99 -6.45 14.18
N ASN A 64 -13.20 -5.93 12.99
CA ASN A 64 -13.82 -4.63 12.73
C ASN A 64 -14.54 -4.63 11.38
N ILE A 65 -15.59 -3.83 11.25
CA ILE A 65 -16.28 -3.53 9.99
C ILE A 65 -16.03 -2.05 9.69
N SER A 66 -15.49 -1.73 8.49
CA SER A 66 -15.17 -0.35 8.13
C SER A 66 -16.12 0.19 7.05
N ILE A 67 -15.71 0.12 5.82
CA ILE A 67 -16.35 0.71 4.64
C ILE A 67 -16.34 -0.29 3.49
N GLY A 68 -17.04 0.05 2.40
CA GLY A 68 -17.12 -0.83 1.24
C GLY A 68 -17.32 -0.06 -0.07
N ILE A 69 -17.79 -0.77 -1.08
CA ILE A 69 -17.96 -0.35 -2.47
C ILE A 69 -18.65 1.01 -2.62
N PRO A 70 -19.75 1.34 -1.88
CA PRO A 70 -20.42 2.65 -2.02
C PRO A 70 -19.53 3.83 -1.64
N VAL A 71 -18.57 3.64 -0.71
CA VAL A 71 -17.64 4.71 -0.33
C VAL A 71 -16.57 4.91 -1.41
N VAL A 72 -16.08 3.83 -2.03
CA VAL A 72 -15.15 3.92 -3.18
C VAL A 72 -15.79 4.68 -4.34
N ASP A 73 -17.02 4.35 -4.71
CA ASP A 73 -17.78 5.04 -5.75
C ASP A 73 -17.99 6.54 -5.41
N ALA A 74 -18.32 6.87 -4.16
CA ALA A 74 -18.46 8.25 -3.72
C ALA A 74 -17.13 9.03 -3.80
N LEU A 75 -16.00 8.41 -3.40
CA LEU A 75 -14.68 9.01 -3.49
C LEU A 75 -14.26 9.20 -4.95
N ARG A 76 -14.52 8.23 -5.84
CA ARG A 76 -14.22 8.36 -7.27
C ARG A 76 -14.89 9.56 -7.92
N ARG A 77 -16.13 9.86 -7.52
CA ARG A 77 -16.85 11.07 -7.97
C ARG A 77 -16.36 12.37 -7.32
N THR A 78 -15.56 12.26 -6.26
CA THR A 78 -15.14 13.41 -5.44
C THR A 78 -13.74 13.90 -5.79
N VAL A 79 -12.82 12.99 -6.15
CA VAL A 79 -11.41 13.28 -6.45
C VAL A 79 -10.90 12.45 -7.62
N ASP A 80 -9.90 12.98 -8.34
CA ASP A 80 -9.22 12.29 -9.45
C ASP A 80 -8.00 11.49 -9.01
N LEU A 81 -7.72 11.45 -7.70
CA LEU A 81 -6.59 10.67 -7.16
C LEU A 81 -6.76 9.16 -7.43
N PRO A 82 -5.67 8.40 -7.57
CA PRO A 82 -5.70 6.95 -7.48
C PRO A 82 -6.37 6.48 -6.19
N LEU A 83 -7.23 5.46 -6.30
CA LEU A 83 -7.92 4.82 -5.18
C LEU A 83 -7.30 3.43 -4.98
N ASP A 84 -6.51 3.29 -3.92
CA ASP A 84 -5.81 2.09 -3.50
C ASP A 84 -6.67 1.35 -2.46
N CYS A 85 -7.36 0.28 -2.89
CA CYS A 85 -8.26 -0.49 -2.05
C CYS A 85 -7.53 -1.67 -1.40
N HIS A 86 -7.37 -1.63 -0.08
CA HIS A 86 -6.79 -2.67 0.74
C HIS A 86 -7.90 -3.55 1.34
N LEU A 87 -8.02 -4.78 0.84
CA LEU A 87 -9.11 -5.70 1.19
C LEU A 87 -8.73 -6.61 2.34
N MET A 88 -9.06 -6.21 3.55
CA MET A 88 -8.98 -7.01 4.79
C MET A 88 -10.29 -7.80 4.99
N ILE A 89 -10.63 -8.64 4.02
CA ILE A 89 -11.88 -9.41 3.98
C ILE A 89 -11.60 -10.87 3.61
N VAL A 90 -12.47 -11.78 4.01
CA VAL A 90 -12.43 -13.17 3.57
C VAL A 90 -12.93 -13.29 2.12
N GLU A 91 -12.34 -14.22 1.34
CA GLU A 91 -12.73 -14.48 -0.06
C GLU A 91 -12.80 -13.19 -0.92
N PRO A 92 -11.71 -12.35 -0.95
CA PRO A 92 -11.72 -11.06 -1.63
C PRO A 92 -12.03 -11.17 -3.12
N GLU A 93 -11.72 -12.30 -3.77
CA GLU A 93 -11.97 -12.59 -5.18
C GLU A 93 -13.44 -12.43 -5.58
N ARG A 94 -14.37 -12.51 -4.63
CA ARG A 94 -15.82 -12.33 -4.86
C ARG A 94 -16.22 -10.88 -5.12
N TYR A 95 -15.39 -9.92 -4.71
CA TYR A 95 -15.73 -8.50 -4.68
C TYR A 95 -14.86 -7.64 -5.60
N ILE A 96 -13.77 -8.18 -6.16
CA ILE A 96 -12.80 -7.46 -7.00
C ILE A 96 -13.50 -6.69 -8.12
N ASP A 97 -14.36 -7.37 -8.91
CA ASP A 97 -15.06 -6.75 -10.04
C ASP A 97 -15.90 -5.55 -9.61
N ALA A 98 -16.56 -5.65 -8.45
CA ALA A 98 -17.39 -4.58 -7.92
C ALA A 98 -16.57 -3.38 -7.42
N PHE A 99 -15.39 -3.62 -6.80
CA PHE A 99 -14.48 -2.54 -6.42
C PHE A 99 -13.90 -1.81 -7.64
N VAL A 100 -13.54 -2.55 -8.68
CA VAL A 100 -13.05 -1.95 -9.94
C VAL A 100 -14.16 -1.13 -10.60
N ALA A 101 -15.38 -1.65 -10.69
CA ALA A 101 -16.53 -0.92 -11.23
C ALA A 101 -16.83 0.36 -10.43
N ALA A 102 -16.58 0.38 -9.11
CA ALA A 102 -16.70 1.56 -8.26
C ALA A 102 -15.55 2.57 -8.41
N GLY A 103 -14.49 2.24 -9.17
CA GLY A 103 -13.40 3.14 -9.48
C GLY A 103 -12.09 2.89 -8.73
N ALA A 104 -11.91 1.72 -8.11
CA ALA A 104 -10.60 1.30 -7.60
C ALA A 104 -9.58 1.27 -8.75
N THR A 105 -8.40 1.82 -8.52
CA THR A 105 -7.29 1.83 -9.49
C THR A 105 -6.19 0.85 -9.11
N HIS A 106 -6.20 0.40 -7.87
CA HIS A 106 -5.32 -0.60 -7.30
C HIS A 106 -6.08 -1.42 -6.27
N ILE A 107 -5.85 -2.73 -6.23
CA ILE A 107 -6.41 -3.63 -5.20
C ILE A 107 -5.29 -4.43 -4.59
N THR A 108 -5.19 -4.36 -3.25
CA THR A 108 -4.30 -5.19 -2.43
C THR A 108 -5.14 -6.20 -1.65
N VAL A 109 -4.79 -7.49 -1.78
CA VAL A 109 -5.41 -8.59 -1.04
C VAL A 109 -4.42 -9.21 -0.06
N HIS A 110 -4.89 -9.75 1.05
CA HIS A 110 -4.03 -10.47 1.99
C HIS A 110 -3.70 -11.87 1.50
N VAL A 111 -2.41 -12.26 1.57
CA VAL A 111 -2.00 -13.65 1.27
C VAL A 111 -2.74 -14.64 2.17
N GLU A 112 -3.03 -14.25 3.41
CA GLU A 112 -3.73 -15.07 4.41
C GLU A 112 -5.22 -15.25 4.11
N ALA A 113 -5.82 -14.38 3.28
CA ALA A 113 -7.24 -14.41 2.93
C ALA A 113 -7.53 -15.15 1.62
N CYS A 114 -6.50 -15.37 0.77
CA CYS A 114 -6.65 -15.93 -0.57
C CYS A 114 -6.33 -17.42 -0.62
N ARG A 115 -7.30 -18.28 -0.96
CA ARG A 115 -7.06 -19.72 -1.17
C ARG A 115 -6.23 -20.00 -2.43
N HIS A 116 -6.41 -19.18 -3.46
CA HIS A 116 -5.74 -19.29 -4.76
C HIS A 116 -5.18 -17.93 -5.17
N LEU A 117 -4.16 -17.46 -4.44
CA LEU A 117 -3.59 -16.11 -4.59
C LEU A 117 -3.27 -15.76 -6.04
N HIS A 118 -2.55 -16.65 -6.77
CA HIS A 118 -2.18 -16.40 -8.16
C HIS A 118 -3.41 -16.14 -9.06
N ARG A 119 -4.50 -16.92 -8.89
CA ARG A 119 -5.76 -16.68 -9.63
C ARG A 119 -6.37 -15.32 -9.30
N THR A 120 -6.34 -14.92 -8.02
CA THR A 120 -6.86 -13.63 -7.57
C THR A 120 -6.08 -12.47 -8.19
N ILE A 121 -4.74 -12.56 -8.24
CA ILE A 121 -3.88 -11.56 -8.90
C ILE A 121 -4.19 -11.48 -10.40
N GLN A 122 -4.33 -12.63 -11.08
CA GLN A 122 -4.71 -12.67 -12.50
C GLN A 122 -6.10 -12.02 -12.74
N GLN A 123 -7.06 -12.23 -11.84
CA GLN A 123 -8.39 -11.59 -11.94
C GLN A 123 -8.27 -10.07 -11.86
N ILE A 124 -7.47 -9.53 -10.94
CA ILE A 124 -7.25 -8.09 -10.81
C ILE A 124 -6.63 -7.53 -12.09
N HIS A 125 -5.57 -8.15 -12.61
CA HIS A 125 -4.90 -7.73 -13.84
C HIS A 125 -5.82 -7.80 -15.08
N ALA A 126 -6.68 -8.82 -15.16
CA ALA A 126 -7.64 -8.96 -16.26
C ALA A 126 -8.64 -7.79 -16.33
N LEU A 127 -8.86 -7.09 -15.22
CA LEU A 127 -9.70 -5.88 -15.15
C LEU A 127 -8.94 -4.58 -15.46
N GLY A 128 -7.65 -4.66 -15.79
CA GLY A 128 -6.82 -3.55 -16.26
C GLY A 128 -6.32 -2.63 -15.15
N ILE A 129 -6.32 -3.07 -13.90
CA ILE A 129 -5.78 -2.35 -12.76
C ILE A 129 -4.58 -3.07 -12.14
N THR A 130 -3.83 -2.39 -11.27
CA THR A 130 -2.66 -2.95 -10.58
C THR A 130 -3.06 -3.82 -9.38
N ALA A 131 -2.26 -4.87 -9.13
CA ALA A 131 -2.50 -5.87 -8.10
C ALA A 131 -1.40 -5.87 -7.03
N GLY A 132 -1.81 -5.85 -5.76
CA GLY A 132 -0.93 -5.94 -4.60
C GLY A 132 -1.25 -7.12 -3.69
N VAL A 133 -0.22 -7.53 -2.91
CA VAL A 133 -0.36 -8.52 -1.85
C VAL A 133 0.10 -7.94 -0.52
N ALA A 134 -0.76 -8.04 0.50
CA ALA A 134 -0.46 -7.66 1.88
C ALA A 134 -0.02 -8.87 2.71
N LEU A 135 0.91 -8.63 3.65
CA LEU A 135 1.34 -9.60 4.65
C LEU A 135 1.17 -9.04 6.06
N ASN A 136 0.52 -9.80 6.92
CA ASN A 136 0.43 -9.52 8.35
C ASN A 136 1.83 -9.51 9.01
N PRO A 137 2.00 -8.88 10.19
CA PRO A 137 3.31 -8.80 10.84
C PRO A 137 4.01 -10.16 11.02
N ALA A 138 3.25 -11.21 11.37
CA ALA A 138 3.79 -12.56 11.62
C ALA A 138 3.99 -13.41 10.35
N THR A 139 3.40 -13.04 9.21
CA THR A 139 3.48 -13.82 7.96
C THR A 139 4.86 -13.66 7.32
N PRO A 140 5.60 -14.74 7.04
CA PRO A 140 6.94 -14.67 6.47
C PRO A 140 6.89 -14.25 4.98
N LEU A 141 7.98 -13.65 4.48
CA LEU A 141 8.13 -13.26 3.08
C LEU A 141 8.10 -14.44 2.11
N THR A 142 8.50 -15.64 2.58
CA THR A 142 8.43 -16.89 1.80
C THR A 142 7.01 -17.25 1.33
N ALA A 143 5.98 -16.68 1.98
CA ALA A 143 4.60 -16.90 1.56
C ALA A 143 4.26 -16.27 0.18
N ILE A 144 5.12 -15.39 -0.32
CA ILE A 144 4.89 -14.67 -1.58
C ILE A 144 6.04 -14.78 -2.59
N GLU A 145 7.12 -15.54 -2.27
CA GLU A 145 8.31 -15.64 -3.14
C GLU A 145 7.98 -16.03 -4.57
N ASP A 146 7.13 -17.06 -4.75
CA ASP A 146 6.79 -17.60 -6.07
C ASP A 146 5.84 -16.68 -6.88
N ILE A 147 5.12 -15.77 -6.22
CA ILE A 147 4.17 -14.86 -6.87
C ILE A 147 4.76 -13.46 -7.12
N LEU A 148 5.93 -13.15 -6.54
CA LEU A 148 6.54 -11.81 -6.68
C LEU A 148 6.60 -11.29 -8.12
N PRO A 149 6.99 -12.10 -9.15
CA PRO A 149 7.07 -11.59 -10.52
C PRO A 149 5.74 -11.11 -11.11
N ASP A 150 4.62 -11.54 -10.53
CA ASP A 150 3.27 -11.21 -10.98
C ASP A 150 2.65 -10.05 -10.19
N LEU A 151 3.41 -9.39 -9.30
CA LEU A 151 2.89 -8.32 -8.45
C LEU A 151 3.33 -6.94 -8.92
N ASP A 152 2.47 -5.94 -8.70
CA ASP A 152 2.82 -4.53 -8.85
C ASP A 152 3.22 -3.91 -7.52
N LEU A 153 2.73 -4.48 -6.40
CA LEU A 153 2.92 -3.94 -5.06
C LEU A 153 2.96 -5.07 -4.00
N VAL A 154 3.84 -4.91 -3.01
CA VAL A 154 3.80 -5.68 -1.77
C VAL A 154 3.58 -4.73 -0.59
N LEU A 155 2.51 -4.97 0.17
CA LEU A 155 2.16 -4.23 1.37
C LEU A 155 2.64 -4.97 2.62
N ILE A 156 3.53 -4.36 3.40
CA ILE A 156 3.92 -4.84 4.72
C ILE A 156 3.06 -4.15 5.77
N MET A 157 2.25 -4.95 6.48
CA MET A 157 1.57 -4.46 7.67
C MET A 157 2.57 -4.26 8.80
N SER A 158 2.64 -3.04 9.31
CA SER A 158 3.47 -2.66 10.46
C SER A 158 2.67 -2.52 11.76
N VAL A 159 1.39 -2.90 11.73
CA VAL A 159 0.49 -3.12 12.86
C VAL A 159 -0.33 -4.38 12.60
N ASN A 160 -1.05 -4.89 13.59
CA ASN A 160 -2.09 -5.90 13.32
C ASN A 160 -3.28 -5.22 12.64
N PRO A 161 -3.73 -5.70 11.46
CA PRO A 161 -4.86 -5.09 10.75
C PRO A 161 -6.13 -5.03 11.60
N GLY A 162 -6.99 -4.01 11.36
CA GLY A 162 -8.32 -3.92 11.97
C GLY A 162 -8.67 -2.57 12.59
N PHE A 163 -7.71 -1.78 13.05
CA PHE A 163 -7.97 -0.49 13.70
C PHE A 163 -6.93 0.56 13.32
N SER A 164 -7.36 1.81 13.22
CA SER A 164 -6.45 2.95 13.08
C SER A 164 -5.82 3.36 14.43
N GLY A 165 -4.77 4.17 14.39
CA GLY A 165 -4.14 4.74 15.59
C GLY A 165 -3.24 3.79 16.37
N GLN A 166 -2.88 2.64 15.83
CA GLN A 166 -1.97 1.69 16.46
C GLN A 166 -0.51 2.16 16.37
N THR A 167 0.30 1.69 17.32
CA THR A 167 1.74 1.94 17.34
C THR A 167 2.47 1.02 16.35
N TYR A 168 3.39 1.57 15.57
CA TYR A 168 4.28 0.84 14.67
C TYR A 168 5.02 -0.29 15.39
N ILE A 169 5.01 -1.49 14.83
CA ILE A 169 5.74 -2.67 15.35
C ILE A 169 7.21 -2.57 14.89
N PRO A 170 8.19 -2.37 15.80
CA PRO A 170 9.60 -2.14 15.41
C PRO A 170 10.21 -3.27 14.55
N GLY A 171 9.77 -4.52 14.74
CA GLY A 171 10.20 -5.67 13.95
C GLY A 171 9.86 -5.58 12.46
N SER A 172 8.88 -4.74 12.08
CA SER A 172 8.48 -4.53 10.68
C SER A 172 9.60 -3.89 9.86
N THR A 173 10.43 -3.04 10.45
CA THR A 173 11.59 -2.42 9.76
C THR A 173 12.53 -3.49 9.19
N ALA A 174 12.86 -4.52 9.97
CA ALA A 174 13.72 -5.61 9.49
C ALA A 174 13.05 -6.43 8.36
N LYS A 175 11.71 -6.54 8.36
CA LYS A 175 10.96 -7.20 7.29
C LYS A 175 10.98 -6.38 6.00
N ILE A 176 10.84 -5.05 6.10
CA ILE A 176 10.94 -4.12 4.98
C ILE A 176 12.33 -4.23 4.31
N VAL A 177 13.41 -4.19 5.10
CA VAL A 177 14.79 -4.35 4.59
C VAL A 177 14.97 -5.68 3.86
N ARG A 178 14.46 -6.78 4.42
CA ARG A 178 14.57 -8.11 3.78
C ARG A 178 13.78 -8.16 2.46
N LEU A 179 12.57 -7.61 2.43
CA LEU A 179 11.78 -7.56 1.20
C LEU A 179 12.46 -6.70 0.14
N ARG A 180 12.97 -5.52 0.49
CA ARG A 180 13.70 -4.66 -0.44
C ARG A 180 14.89 -5.40 -1.07
N ARG A 181 15.69 -6.07 -0.25
CA ARG A 181 16.80 -6.87 -0.73
C ARG A 181 16.35 -8.00 -1.66
N MET A 182 15.30 -8.73 -1.29
CA MET A 182 14.71 -9.80 -2.12
C MET A 182 14.28 -9.28 -3.50
N LEU A 183 13.59 -8.14 -3.55
CA LEU A 183 13.17 -7.51 -4.80
C LEU A 183 14.37 -7.06 -5.65
N ASP A 184 15.41 -6.51 -5.03
CA ASP A 184 16.61 -6.07 -5.74
C ASP A 184 17.44 -7.25 -6.28
N GLU A 185 17.61 -8.32 -5.51
CA GLU A 185 18.30 -9.55 -5.91
C GLU A 185 17.60 -10.26 -7.07
N CYS A 186 16.25 -10.16 -7.15
CA CYS A 186 15.46 -10.71 -8.25
C CYS A 186 15.29 -9.73 -9.45
N GLY A 187 15.84 -8.52 -9.40
CA GLY A 187 15.66 -7.51 -10.45
C GLY A 187 14.23 -6.95 -10.55
N LEU A 188 13.41 -7.16 -9.54
CA LEU A 188 11.99 -6.77 -9.50
C LEU A 188 11.83 -5.31 -9.01
N HIS A 189 12.57 -4.40 -9.65
CA HIS A 189 12.61 -3.00 -9.25
C HIS A 189 11.32 -2.23 -9.52
N HIS A 190 10.41 -2.74 -10.35
CA HIS A 190 9.11 -2.12 -10.63
C HIS A 190 8.13 -2.28 -9.48
N ILE A 191 8.29 -3.32 -8.64
CA ILE A 191 7.37 -3.61 -7.55
C ILE A 191 7.46 -2.54 -6.47
N GLU A 192 6.32 -1.94 -6.14
CA GLU A 192 6.18 -1.00 -5.04
C GLU A 192 6.27 -1.72 -3.70
N LEU A 193 7.10 -1.22 -2.78
CA LEU A 193 7.11 -1.67 -1.40
C LEU A 193 6.33 -0.66 -0.57
N GLN A 194 5.09 -1.03 -0.24
CA GLN A 194 4.20 -0.22 0.57
C GLN A 194 4.25 -0.65 2.03
N VAL A 195 4.09 0.31 2.94
CA VAL A 195 4.03 0.06 4.38
C VAL A 195 2.83 0.77 4.97
N ASP A 196 2.03 0.03 5.75
CA ASP A 196 0.85 0.54 6.45
C ASP A 196 0.86 0.17 7.93
N GLY A 197 0.57 1.18 8.76
CA GLY A 197 0.37 1.04 10.20
C GLY A 197 1.32 1.86 11.07
N GLY A 198 0.77 2.84 11.80
CA GLY A 198 1.50 3.65 12.76
C GLY A 198 2.55 4.59 12.16
N ILE A 199 2.38 5.00 10.89
CA ILE A 199 3.31 5.89 10.19
C ILE A 199 2.92 7.35 10.42
N SER A 200 3.96 8.17 10.67
CA SER A 200 3.86 9.62 10.87
C SER A 200 5.17 10.30 10.48
N ALA A 201 5.22 11.63 10.55
CA ALA A 201 6.45 12.38 10.32
C ALA A 201 7.62 11.97 11.25
N ALA A 202 7.32 11.37 12.41
CA ALA A 202 8.35 10.96 13.37
C ALA A 202 9.14 9.71 12.96
N ASN A 203 8.55 8.81 12.15
CA ASN A 203 9.17 7.52 11.81
C ASN A 203 9.25 7.23 10.29
N VAL A 204 8.59 8.04 9.46
CA VAL A 204 8.55 7.81 8.01
C VAL A 204 9.94 7.76 7.38
N ALA A 205 10.87 8.60 7.85
CA ALA A 205 12.25 8.62 7.35
C ALA A 205 12.95 7.28 7.55
N ASP A 206 12.73 6.59 8.68
CA ASP A 206 13.30 5.27 8.96
C ASP A 206 12.68 4.18 8.09
N VAL A 207 11.37 4.26 7.88
CA VAL A 207 10.62 3.32 7.03
C VAL A 207 11.07 3.43 5.57
N VAL A 208 11.20 4.65 5.05
CA VAL A 208 11.72 4.90 3.69
C VAL A 208 13.18 4.46 3.57
N GLY A 209 14.01 4.76 4.57
CA GLY A 209 15.40 4.29 4.58
C GLY A 209 15.55 2.78 4.70
N ALA A 210 14.54 2.05 5.17
CA ALA A 210 14.50 0.60 5.14
C ALA A 210 14.15 0.05 3.74
N GLY A 211 13.71 0.89 2.81
CA GLY A 211 13.44 0.52 1.42
C GLY A 211 11.99 0.67 0.97
N ALA A 212 11.12 1.25 1.80
CA ALA A 212 9.75 1.54 1.38
C ALA A 212 9.70 2.61 0.29
N THR A 213 8.83 2.42 -0.70
CA THR A 213 8.58 3.34 -1.82
C THR A 213 7.17 3.91 -1.81
N SER A 214 6.31 3.39 -0.96
CA SER A 214 4.93 3.82 -0.78
C SER A 214 4.56 3.78 0.71
N ILE A 215 3.95 4.84 1.20
CA ILE A 215 3.64 5.04 2.62
C ILE A 215 2.15 5.27 2.80
N VAL A 216 1.54 4.48 3.66
CA VAL A 216 0.17 4.70 4.12
C VAL A 216 0.21 5.38 5.49
N ALA A 217 -0.50 6.49 5.64
CA ALA A 217 -0.59 7.24 6.89
C ALA A 217 -2.05 7.60 7.21
N GLY A 218 -2.59 7.02 8.27
CA GLY A 218 -3.93 7.31 8.79
C GLY A 218 -3.89 8.49 9.79
N THR A 219 -3.82 8.20 11.06
CA THR A 219 -3.74 9.23 12.14
C THR A 219 -2.52 10.14 12.04
N GLY A 220 -1.49 9.75 11.30
CA GLY A 220 -0.36 10.63 10.97
C GLY A 220 -0.76 11.81 10.09
N VAL A 221 -1.84 11.67 9.30
CA VAL A 221 -2.42 12.74 8.47
C VAL A 221 -3.68 13.31 9.11
N PHE A 222 -4.65 12.46 9.43
CA PHE A 222 -5.94 12.87 10.00
C PHE A 222 -5.84 12.96 11.52
N ASN A 223 -5.47 14.15 12.03
CA ASN A 223 -5.33 14.46 13.45
C ASN A 223 -5.86 15.87 13.74
N THR A 224 -5.47 16.47 14.85
CA THR A 224 -5.94 17.81 15.25
C THR A 224 -5.32 18.97 14.47
N ARG A 225 -4.29 18.71 13.65
CA ARG A 225 -3.65 19.71 12.79
C ARG A 225 -4.33 19.78 11.42
N PRO A 226 -4.18 20.88 10.66
CA PRO A 226 -4.60 20.92 9.27
C PRO A 226 -3.94 19.80 8.42
N ILE A 227 -4.71 19.17 7.56
CA ILE A 227 -4.24 18.05 6.69
C ILE A 227 -3.03 18.49 5.84
N SER A 228 -3.03 19.71 5.32
CA SER A 228 -1.92 20.27 4.55
C SER A 228 -0.60 20.31 5.33
N GLU A 229 -0.66 20.70 6.60
CA GLU A 229 0.54 20.75 7.47
C GLU A 229 1.09 19.36 7.78
N THR A 230 0.21 18.39 8.03
CA THR A 230 0.63 17.02 8.34
C THR A 230 1.23 16.32 7.10
N ILE A 231 0.65 16.50 5.92
CA ILE A 231 1.20 15.99 4.66
C ILE A 231 2.57 16.63 4.37
N GLN A 232 2.70 17.95 4.52
CA GLN A 232 3.96 18.65 4.35
C GLN A 232 5.03 18.18 5.34
N ALA A 233 4.68 17.97 6.61
CA ALA A 233 5.61 17.45 7.61
C ALA A 233 6.12 16.05 7.25
N ILE A 234 5.26 15.14 6.77
CA ILE A 234 5.65 13.80 6.31
C ILE A 234 6.57 13.93 5.08
N ARG A 235 6.21 14.74 4.08
CA ARG A 235 7.02 14.98 2.87
C ARG A 235 8.41 15.54 3.23
N HIS A 236 8.46 16.51 4.13
CA HIS A 236 9.72 17.07 4.61
C HIS A 236 10.59 16.01 5.29
N ALA A 237 10.01 15.19 6.18
CA ALA A 237 10.73 14.11 6.85
C ALA A 237 11.29 13.05 5.88
N ILE A 238 10.59 12.76 4.76
CA ILE A 238 11.08 11.89 3.69
C ILE A 238 12.29 12.50 3.00
N GLN A 239 12.27 13.81 2.72
CA GLN A 239 13.32 14.51 1.96
C GLN A 239 14.59 14.79 2.76
N THR A 240 14.48 15.04 4.06
CA THR A 240 15.61 15.45 4.93
C THR A 240 16.56 14.32 5.32
N ARG A 241 16.29 13.09 4.92
CA ARG A 241 17.19 11.94 5.15
C ARG A 241 18.25 11.74 4.05
N ASN A 242 18.26 12.55 3.00
CA ASN A 242 19.25 12.47 1.92
C ASN A 242 20.58 13.11 2.30
#